data_6c712ca3c10666808d28f38f383cb500
#
_entry.id   6c712ca3c10666808d28f38f383cb500
#
_cell.length_a   1.000
_cell.length_b   1.000
_cell.length_c   1.000
_cell.angle_alpha   90.00
_cell.angle_beta   90.00
_cell.angle_gamma   90.00
#
_symmetry.space_group_name_H-M   'P 1'
#
loop_
_entity.id
_entity.type
_entity.pdbx_description
1 polymer ?
#
loop_
_entity_poly.entity_id
_entity_poly.type
_entity_poly.pdbx_seq_one_letter_code
_entity_poly.pdbx_strand_id
1 'polypeptide(L)'
;MSPVQASAQAVIAVDVVGTDLVLEEFGRLIAPGGSGIVIASQAGHMLPALDEATSRALARTPARELAEVPVLASVTGSGHAYALAKRANIVRVQAAALTWGDRGARVNSISPGIIMTPLARDEMSGPGAVGYRAMIDASPAKRGARRTRSARRPRS
;
A
#
# COMPACT_ATOMS: atom_id res chain seq x y z
N MET A 1 2.76 -2.21 7.57
CA MET A 1 3.92 -2.65 8.41
C MET A 1 5.20 -2.16 7.75
N SER A 2 6.28 -1.92 8.50
CA SER A 2 7.56 -1.48 7.91
C SER A 2 8.41 -2.69 7.49
N PRO A 3 9.04 -2.68 6.30
CA PRO A 3 9.89 -3.78 5.84
C PRO A 3 11.19 -3.93 6.66
N VAL A 4 11.54 -2.91 7.45
CA VAL A 4 12.74 -2.93 8.30
C VAL A 4 12.50 -3.69 9.61
N GLN A 5 11.23 -3.85 10.01
CA GLN A 5 10.85 -4.38 11.32
C GLN A 5 10.10 -5.72 11.24
N ALA A 6 9.85 -6.25 10.05
CA ALA A 6 9.00 -7.42 9.87
C ALA A 6 9.57 -8.39 8.82
N SER A 7 9.27 -9.68 8.96
CA SER A 7 9.58 -10.68 7.94
C SER A 7 8.72 -10.47 6.68
N ALA A 8 9.15 -11.05 5.55
CA ALA A 8 8.37 -11.01 4.31
C ALA A 8 6.96 -11.58 4.52
N GLN A 9 6.84 -12.71 5.22
CA GLN A 9 5.57 -13.35 5.51
C GLN A 9 4.64 -12.45 6.35
N ALA A 10 5.19 -11.79 7.37
CA ALA A 10 4.41 -10.86 8.19
C ALA A 10 3.93 -9.65 7.38
N VAL A 11 4.75 -9.13 6.47
CA VAL A 11 4.36 -8.06 5.56
C VAL A 11 3.22 -8.51 4.64
N ILE A 12 3.31 -9.70 4.03
CA ILE A 12 2.25 -10.24 3.17
C ILE A 12 0.96 -10.45 3.98
N ALA A 13 1.05 -11.07 5.15
CA ALA A 13 -0.12 -11.34 5.97
C ALA A 13 -0.88 -10.06 6.37
N VAL A 14 -0.14 -9.00 6.75
CA VAL A 14 -0.77 -7.77 7.24
C VAL A 14 -1.09 -6.80 6.11
N ASP A 15 -0.11 -6.53 5.24
CA ASP A 15 -0.24 -5.46 4.25
C ASP A 15 -0.97 -5.90 2.97
N VAL A 16 -1.09 -7.22 2.70
CA VAL A 16 -1.90 -7.75 1.59
C VAL A 16 -3.18 -8.34 2.13
N VAL A 17 -3.10 -9.49 2.81
CA VAL A 17 -4.28 -10.24 3.26
C VAL A 17 -5.13 -9.40 4.21
N GLY A 18 -4.53 -8.76 5.21
CA GLY A 18 -5.25 -7.91 6.16
C GLY A 18 -5.92 -6.71 5.49
N THR A 19 -5.23 -6.06 4.54
CA THR A 19 -5.82 -4.94 3.80
C THR A 19 -7.02 -5.39 2.97
N ASP A 20 -6.91 -6.56 2.33
CA ASP A 20 -7.97 -7.05 1.46
C ASP A 20 -9.18 -7.55 2.23
N LEU A 21 -8.96 -8.22 3.38
CA LEU A 21 -10.07 -8.55 4.30
C LEU A 21 -10.85 -7.31 4.72
N VAL A 22 -10.16 -6.20 4.99
CA VAL A 22 -10.80 -4.91 5.30
C VAL A 22 -11.57 -4.38 4.08
N LEU A 23 -10.99 -4.45 2.88
CA LEU A 23 -11.66 -4.02 1.65
C LEU A 23 -12.93 -4.82 1.36
N GLU A 24 -12.88 -6.14 1.51
CA GLU A 24 -14.02 -7.03 1.31
C GLU A 24 -15.12 -6.75 2.34
N GLU A 25 -14.77 -6.66 3.63
CA GLU A 25 -15.75 -6.48 4.69
C GLU A 25 -16.40 -5.10 4.63
N PHE A 26 -15.60 -4.04 4.50
CA PHE A 26 -16.17 -2.70 4.35
C PHE A 26 -16.95 -2.55 3.04
N GLY A 27 -16.54 -3.23 1.96
CA GLY A 27 -17.29 -3.27 0.71
C GLY A 27 -18.70 -3.84 0.88
N ARG A 28 -18.93 -4.74 1.84
CA ARG A 28 -20.25 -5.27 2.17
C ARG A 28 -21.08 -4.33 3.04
N LEU A 29 -20.44 -3.53 3.88
CA LEU A 29 -21.08 -2.73 4.94
C LEU A 29 -21.23 -1.25 4.56
N ILE A 30 -20.46 -0.75 3.62
CA ILE A 30 -20.41 0.67 3.26
C ILE A 30 -21.80 1.19 2.85
N ALA A 31 -22.18 2.32 3.40
CA ALA A 31 -23.42 3.01 3.01
C ALA A 31 -23.27 3.71 1.65
N PRO A 32 -24.37 3.91 0.91
CA PRO A 32 -24.37 4.76 -0.29
C PRO A 32 -23.79 6.15 0.01
N GLY A 33 -22.96 6.66 -0.90
CA GLY A 33 -22.22 7.91 -0.70
C GLY A 33 -20.93 7.77 0.10
N GLY A 34 -20.72 6.62 0.75
CA GLY A 34 -19.49 6.35 1.53
C GLY A 34 -18.22 6.37 0.69
N SER A 35 -17.09 6.56 1.34
CA SER A 35 -15.78 6.52 0.68
C SER A 35 -14.72 5.88 1.56
N GLY A 36 -13.87 5.06 0.94
CA GLY A 36 -12.68 4.46 1.55
C GLY A 36 -11.40 4.92 0.88
N ILE A 37 -10.31 4.91 1.63
CA ILE A 37 -8.98 5.19 1.12
C ILE A 37 -8.01 4.13 1.65
N VAL A 38 -7.33 3.45 0.74
CA VAL A 38 -6.23 2.52 1.06
C VAL A 38 -4.90 3.24 0.92
N ILE A 39 -4.08 3.17 1.93
CA ILE A 39 -2.73 3.72 1.89
C ILE A 39 -1.79 2.70 1.27
N ALA A 40 -1.52 2.87 -0.01
CA ALA A 40 -0.50 2.14 -0.75
C ALA A 40 0.89 2.75 -0.49
N SER A 41 1.76 2.78 -1.48
CA SER A 41 3.08 3.42 -1.39
C SER A 41 3.64 3.67 -2.79
N GLN A 42 4.49 4.67 -2.93
CA GLN A 42 5.34 4.85 -4.11
C GLN A 42 6.14 3.58 -4.43
N ALA A 43 6.56 2.81 -3.43
CA ALA A 43 7.29 1.55 -3.62
C ALA A 43 6.54 0.56 -4.52
N GLY A 44 5.20 0.53 -4.46
CA GLY A 44 4.39 -0.33 -5.32
C GLY A 44 4.48 0.04 -6.82
N HIS A 45 4.83 1.27 -7.14
CA HIS A 45 5.01 1.74 -8.53
C HIS A 45 6.43 1.53 -9.07
N MET A 46 7.39 1.23 -8.19
CA MET A 46 8.79 1.05 -8.58
C MET A 46 9.09 -0.37 -9.10
N LEU A 47 8.19 -1.31 -8.90
CA LEU A 47 8.31 -2.66 -9.45
C LEU A 47 8.06 -2.66 -10.96
N PRO A 48 8.68 -3.58 -11.71
CA PRO A 48 8.31 -3.84 -13.09
C PRO A 48 6.81 -4.11 -13.23
N ALA A 49 6.29 -3.91 -14.43
CA ALA A 49 4.90 -4.27 -14.72
C ALA A 49 4.68 -5.76 -14.43
N LEU A 50 3.59 -6.07 -13.74
CA LEU A 50 3.17 -7.46 -13.58
C LEU A 50 2.54 -7.94 -14.90
N ASP A 51 2.76 -9.21 -15.21
CA ASP A 51 2.03 -9.85 -16.31
C ASP A 51 0.52 -9.90 -16.00
N GLU A 52 -0.26 -10.12 -17.05
CA GLU A 52 -1.73 -10.10 -16.94
C GLU A 52 -2.26 -11.20 -16.00
N ALA A 53 -1.66 -12.39 -16.03
CA ALA A 53 -2.10 -13.51 -15.20
C ALA A 53 -1.87 -13.20 -13.71
N THR A 54 -0.69 -12.72 -13.36
CA THR A 54 -0.34 -12.29 -12.00
C THR A 54 -1.23 -11.13 -11.54
N SER A 55 -1.45 -10.13 -12.39
CA SER A 55 -2.33 -8.99 -12.07
C SER A 55 -3.75 -9.46 -11.82
N ARG A 56 -4.27 -10.37 -12.63
CA ARG A 56 -5.61 -10.95 -12.46
C ARG A 56 -5.70 -11.80 -11.20
N ALA A 57 -4.69 -12.61 -10.90
CA ALA A 57 -4.65 -13.38 -9.67
C ALA A 57 -4.69 -12.47 -8.44
N LEU A 58 -3.84 -11.45 -8.38
CA LEU A 58 -3.86 -10.45 -7.30
C LEU A 58 -5.21 -9.73 -7.19
N ALA A 59 -5.87 -9.43 -8.32
CA ALA A 59 -7.14 -8.72 -8.33
C ALA A 59 -8.33 -9.54 -7.83
N ARG A 60 -8.33 -10.86 -8.05
CA ARG A 60 -9.53 -11.70 -7.96
C ARG A 60 -9.44 -12.83 -6.94
N THR A 61 -8.25 -13.24 -6.52
CA THR A 61 -8.11 -14.28 -5.48
C THR A 61 -8.74 -13.80 -4.18
N PRO A 62 -9.58 -14.60 -3.52
CA PRO A 62 -10.16 -14.23 -2.22
C PRO A 62 -9.07 -13.87 -1.20
N ALA A 63 -9.37 -12.92 -0.31
CA ALA A 63 -8.39 -12.40 0.66
C ALA A 63 -7.65 -13.49 1.44
N ARG A 64 -8.36 -14.53 1.85
CA ARG A 64 -7.82 -15.63 2.66
C ARG A 64 -6.82 -16.51 1.90
N GLU A 65 -6.88 -16.53 0.59
CA GLU A 65 -6.03 -17.34 -0.30
C GLU A 65 -4.91 -16.51 -0.96
N LEU A 66 -4.92 -15.18 -0.76
CA LEU A 66 -3.97 -14.28 -1.43
C LEU A 66 -2.50 -14.61 -1.13
N ALA A 67 -2.19 -15.06 0.08
CA ALA A 67 -0.82 -15.43 0.43
C ALA A 67 -0.28 -16.62 -0.39
N GLU A 68 -1.16 -17.43 -0.99
CA GLU A 68 -0.82 -18.59 -1.80
C GLU A 68 -0.57 -18.22 -3.28
N VAL A 69 -0.90 -17.00 -3.70
CA VAL A 69 -0.59 -16.53 -5.06
C VAL A 69 0.93 -16.60 -5.28
N PRO A 70 1.42 -17.27 -6.34
CA PRO A 70 2.83 -17.63 -6.50
C PRO A 70 3.79 -16.45 -6.29
N VAL A 71 3.46 -15.27 -6.82
CA VAL A 71 4.29 -14.07 -6.68
C VAL A 71 4.40 -13.59 -5.22
N LEU A 72 3.40 -13.84 -4.39
CA LEU A 72 3.41 -13.52 -2.96
C LEU A 72 4.05 -14.65 -2.14
N ALA A 73 3.73 -15.90 -2.47
CA ALA A 73 4.26 -17.08 -1.78
C ALA A 73 5.78 -17.23 -1.91
N SER A 74 6.35 -16.83 -3.06
CA SER A 74 7.78 -16.99 -3.36
C SER A 74 8.67 -15.86 -2.84
N VAL A 75 8.10 -14.78 -2.33
CA VAL A 75 8.89 -13.62 -1.88
C VAL A 75 9.57 -13.89 -0.54
N THR A 76 10.89 -13.66 -0.48
CA THR A 76 11.70 -13.93 0.73
C THR A 76 12.25 -12.65 1.38
N GLY A 77 12.47 -11.60 0.61
CA GLY A 77 13.01 -10.34 1.11
C GLY A 77 11.91 -9.38 1.56
N SER A 78 11.99 -8.86 2.79
CA SER A 78 10.97 -7.97 3.36
C SER A 78 10.76 -6.68 2.58
N GLY A 79 11.81 -6.08 2.02
CA GLY A 79 11.72 -4.90 1.15
C GLY A 79 10.95 -5.16 -0.14
N HIS A 80 11.22 -6.32 -0.78
CA HIS A 80 10.47 -6.74 -1.97
C HIS A 80 9.02 -7.10 -1.61
N ALA A 81 8.80 -7.82 -0.51
CA ALA A 81 7.46 -8.13 -0.01
C ALA A 81 6.64 -6.87 0.22
N TYR A 82 7.24 -5.82 0.80
CA TYR A 82 6.59 -4.54 1.01
C TYR A 82 6.20 -3.86 -0.31
N ALA A 83 7.13 -3.77 -1.26
CA ALA A 83 6.85 -3.17 -2.56
C ALA A 83 5.74 -3.94 -3.30
N LEU A 84 5.79 -5.27 -3.27
CA LEU A 84 4.80 -6.15 -3.87
C LEU A 84 3.44 -6.04 -3.17
N ALA A 85 3.41 -5.96 -1.83
CA ALA A 85 2.19 -5.73 -1.07
C ALA A 85 1.53 -4.40 -1.47
N LYS A 86 2.32 -3.33 -1.62
CA LYS A 86 1.80 -2.03 -2.03
C LYS A 86 1.32 -2.01 -3.49
N ARG A 87 1.94 -2.81 -4.37
CA ARG A 87 1.42 -3.05 -5.73
C ARG A 87 0.10 -3.83 -5.70
N ALA A 88 0.02 -4.90 -4.90
CA ALA A 88 -1.19 -5.69 -4.74
C ALA A 88 -2.34 -4.81 -4.22
N ASN A 89 -2.11 -3.95 -3.24
CA ASN A 89 -3.12 -3.03 -2.71
C ASN A 89 -3.68 -2.10 -3.81
N ILE A 90 -2.84 -1.60 -4.73
CA ILE A 90 -3.29 -0.77 -5.85
C ILE A 90 -4.23 -1.57 -6.77
N VAL A 91 -3.82 -2.78 -7.14
CA VAL A 91 -4.60 -3.67 -8.00
C VAL A 91 -5.92 -4.07 -7.33
N ARG A 92 -5.89 -4.39 -6.03
CA ARG A 92 -7.09 -4.76 -5.25
C ARG A 92 -8.08 -3.61 -5.14
N VAL A 93 -7.62 -2.40 -4.92
CA VAL A 93 -8.50 -1.21 -4.90
C VAL A 93 -9.18 -1.00 -6.24
N GLN A 94 -8.47 -1.19 -7.35
CA GLN A 94 -9.07 -1.09 -8.69
C GLN A 94 -10.19 -2.13 -8.88
N ALA A 95 -9.97 -3.37 -8.45
CA ALA A 95 -10.99 -4.43 -8.51
C ALA A 95 -12.16 -4.14 -7.55
N ALA A 96 -11.87 -3.76 -6.31
CA ALA A 96 -12.88 -3.45 -5.29
C ALA A 96 -13.74 -2.23 -5.66
N ALA A 97 -13.23 -1.30 -6.48
CA ALA A 97 -13.98 -0.12 -6.90
C ALA A 97 -15.28 -0.46 -7.61
N LEU A 98 -15.36 -1.61 -8.30
CA LEU A 98 -16.57 -2.08 -8.94
C LEU A 98 -17.64 -2.45 -7.91
N THR A 99 -17.31 -3.33 -6.97
CA THR A 99 -18.26 -3.78 -5.93
C THR A 99 -18.65 -2.66 -4.97
N TRP A 100 -17.75 -1.73 -4.67
CA TRP A 100 -18.07 -0.53 -3.91
C TRP A 100 -18.99 0.41 -4.71
N GLY A 101 -18.74 0.55 -6.01
CA GLY A 101 -19.54 1.35 -6.94
C GLY A 101 -20.98 0.84 -7.05
N ASP A 102 -21.20 -0.48 -7.12
CA ASP A 102 -22.52 -1.11 -7.13
C ASP A 102 -23.36 -0.76 -5.88
N ARG A 103 -22.71 -0.39 -4.79
CA ARG A 103 -23.35 0.10 -3.56
C ARG A 103 -23.47 1.63 -3.49
N GLY A 104 -23.11 2.34 -4.55
CA GLY A 104 -23.08 3.80 -4.57
C GLY A 104 -21.97 4.41 -3.71
N ALA A 105 -20.92 3.65 -3.43
CA ALA A 105 -19.77 4.09 -2.64
C ALA A 105 -18.51 4.18 -3.51
N ARG A 106 -17.40 4.67 -2.93
CA ARG A 106 -16.13 4.82 -3.63
C ARG A 106 -14.99 4.28 -2.78
N VAL A 107 -14.02 3.65 -3.43
CA VAL A 107 -12.73 3.33 -2.82
C VAL A 107 -11.60 3.79 -3.71
N ASN A 108 -10.58 4.37 -3.14
CA ASN A 108 -9.40 4.87 -3.82
C ASN A 108 -8.13 4.45 -3.08
N SER A 109 -6.98 4.57 -3.74
CA SER A 109 -5.67 4.42 -3.09
C SER A 109 -4.88 5.71 -3.15
N ILE A 110 -4.08 5.94 -2.12
CA ILE A 110 -3.06 6.98 -2.10
C ILE A 110 -1.71 6.30 -2.00
N SER A 111 -0.77 6.68 -2.85
CA SER A 111 0.60 6.15 -2.86
C SER A 111 1.59 7.23 -2.39
N PRO A 112 1.76 7.41 -1.07
CA PRO A 112 2.72 8.38 -0.57
C PRO A 112 4.14 8.01 -0.98
N GLY A 113 4.96 9.05 -1.19
CA GLY A 113 6.41 8.93 -1.22
C GLY A 113 6.99 8.93 0.20
N ILE A 114 8.22 9.39 0.35
CA ILE A 114 8.88 9.47 1.64
C ILE A 114 8.23 10.57 2.49
N ILE A 115 7.69 10.19 3.64
CA ILE A 115 7.13 11.12 4.62
C ILE A 115 8.09 11.18 5.82
N MET A 116 8.55 12.37 6.18
CA MET A 116 9.50 12.60 7.26
C MET A 116 8.85 12.33 8.63
N THR A 117 8.80 11.06 9.01
CA THR A 117 8.37 10.56 10.32
C THR A 117 9.61 10.27 11.19
N PRO A 118 9.47 10.02 12.51
CA PRO A 118 10.56 9.48 13.31
C PRO A 118 11.17 8.23 12.69
N LEU A 119 10.34 7.25 12.29
CA LEU A 119 10.78 6.03 11.61
C LEU A 119 11.60 6.32 10.34
N ALA A 120 11.13 7.24 9.47
CA ALA A 120 11.87 7.58 8.26
C ALA A 120 13.22 8.25 8.57
N ARG A 121 13.33 9.00 9.67
CA ARG A 121 14.61 9.57 10.11
C ARG A 121 15.58 8.49 10.58
N ASP A 122 15.08 7.50 11.32
CA ASP A 122 15.87 6.36 11.78
C ASP A 122 16.37 5.54 10.58
N GLU A 123 15.50 5.26 9.62
CA GLU A 123 15.82 4.57 8.36
C GLU A 123 16.85 5.35 7.52
N MET A 124 16.77 6.68 7.51
CA MET A 124 17.75 7.56 6.83
C MET A 124 19.08 7.69 7.56
N SER A 125 19.17 7.24 8.80
CA SER A 125 20.40 7.17 9.59
C SER A 125 21.00 5.77 9.61
N GLY A 126 20.30 4.77 9.11
CA GLY A 126 20.67 3.37 9.08
C GLY A 126 21.30 2.91 7.75
N PRO A 127 21.49 1.59 7.58
CA PRO A 127 22.07 0.99 6.37
C PRO A 127 21.30 1.32 5.07
N GLY A 128 19.99 1.59 5.17
CA GLY A 128 19.13 1.97 4.03
C GLY A 128 19.24 3.44 3.58
N ALA A 129 19.98 4.26 4.29
CA ALA A 129 20.05 5.73 4.09
C ALA A 129 20.37 6.14 2.65
N VAL A 130 21.28 5.43 1.99
CA VAL A 130 21.67 5.71 0.59
C VAL A 130 20.48 5.54 -0.36
N GLY A 131 19.73 4.45 -0.21
CA GLY A 131 18.52 4.19 -1.01
C GLY A 131 17.43 5.25 -0.79
N TYR A 132 17.18 5.64 0.46
CA TYR A 132 16.23 6.70 0.77
C TYR A 132 16.60 8.05 0.16
N ARG A 133 17.88 8.43 0.24
CA ARG A 133 18.38 9.67 -0.38
C ARG A 133 18.23 9.63 -1.89
N ALA A 134 18.63 8.53 -2.52
CA ALA A 134 18.45 8.35 -3.98
C ALA A 134 16.98 8.45 -4.41
N MET A 135 16.04 7.90 -3.63
CA MET A 135 14.60 8.05 -3.90
C MET A 135 14.13 9.50 -3.77
N ILE A 136 14.63 10.25 -2.79
CA ILE A 136 14.31 11.68 -2.64
C ILE A 136 14.86 12.46 -3.83
N ASP A 137 16.11 12.22 -4.20
CA ASP A 137 16.79 12.93 -5.28
C ASP A 137 16.18 12.61 -6.66
N ALA A 138 15.68 11.40 -6.85
CA ALA A 138 14.96 11.00 -8.05
C ALA A 138 13.53 11.55 -8.13
N SER A 139 12.95 11.97 -7.00
CA SER A 139 11.61 12.53 -7.00
C SER A 139 11.58 13.94 -7.58
N PRO A 140 10.53 14.33 -8.34
CA PRO A 140 10.42 15.70 -8.88
C PRO A 140 10.46 16.77 -7.78
N ALA A 141 9.93 16.45 -6.59
CA ALA A 141 9.89 17.38 -5.47
C ALA A 141 11.24 17.53 -4.74
N LYS A 142 12.20 16.62 -4.97
CA LYS A 142 13.54 16.62 -4.37
C LYS A 142 13.54 16.75 -2.83
N ARG A 143 12.47 16.29 -2.18
CA ARG A 143 12.30 16.37 -0.72
C ARG A 143 11.31 15.32 -0.23
N GLY A 144 11.49 14.88 1.02
CA GLY A 144 10.45 14.15 1.74
C GLY A 144 9.28 15.06 2.14
N ALA A 145 8.08 14.50 2.15
CA ALA A 145 6.90 15.21 2.63
C ALA A 145 7.00 15.47 4.13
N ARG A 146 6.62 16.65 4.57
CA ARG A 146 6.55 16.98 6.02
C ARG A 146 5.18 16.63 6.56
N ARG A 147 5.13 16.17 7.82
CA ARG A 147 3.89 16.14 8.57
C ARG A 147 3.45 17.58 8.81
N THR A 148 2.49 18.08 8.07
CA THR A 148 1.79 19.29 8.49
C THR A 148 0.92 18.92 9.69
N ARG A 149 0.98 19.70 10.77
CA ARG A 149 -0.07 19.65 11.80
C ARG A 149 -1.35 20.11 11.10
N SER A 150 -2.14 19.17 10.68
CA SER A 150 -3.48 19.44 10.17
C SER A 150 -4.36 19.93 11.31
N ALA A 151 -5.22 20.86 10.94
CA ALA A 151 -6.33 21.42 11.66
C ALA A 151 -5.98 22.55 12.64
N ARG A 152 -5.80 23.74 12.10
CA ARG A 152 -6.45 24.89 12.77
C ARG A 152 -7.94 24.57 12.80
N ARG A 153 -8.50 24.35 14.00
CA ARG A 153 -9.95 24.42 14.19
C ARG A 153 -10.41 25.77 13.64
N PRO A 154 -11.53 25.86 12.89
CA PRO A 154 -12.12 27.14 12.61
C PRO A 154 -12.41 27.81 13.95
N ARG A 155 -11.98 29.03 14.09
CA ARG A 155 -12.42 29.87 15.23
C ARG A 155 -13.89 30.13 14.99
N SER A 156 -14.70 29.69 15.93
CA SER A 156 -16.10 30.09 16.08
C SER A 156 -16.20 31.61 16.24
#